data_02b592e1e4d8f1d4ad469d268bbac8d6
#
_entry.id   02b592e1e4d8f1d4ad469d268bbac8d6
#
_cell.length_a   1.000
_cell.length_b   1.000
_cell.length_c   1.000
_cell.angle_alpha   90.00
_cell.angle_beta   90.00
_cell.angle_gamma   90.00
#
_symmetry.space_group_name_H-M   'P 1'
#
loop_
_entity.id
_entity.type
_entity.pdbx_description
1 polymer ?
#
loop_
_entity_poly.entity_id
_entity_poly.type
_entity_poly.pdbx_seq_one_letter_code
_entity_poly.pdbx_strand_id
1 'polypeptide(L)'
;MSELDTQEQAATRRWWALGAVATAQLMVGIDLTIVNIALPSMQQDLGLSDPSRQWVITLFALGYGGLLLLGGRMSDLIGRRRALLIGLTGFALASALGGAATGGAMLLTGRALQGVFGALLTPAVLATLAASFPAPAERGKAFGIYGAVMGSASGLGILAGGVLTEYLDWRWSMFVNLPIAALAAAGVLYAVPSVQRASGVRVDVLGALLATTGLMAVVFGFGRAESDGWSAPATYASLAVGVALLAGFLAAQARVANPLLPLRVLRDRKRGASYLAVFSLAIGMFAALFFLTFYLQTVRHYSPIRAGLGFLPLTIGLMVGVRAVSRLLAKVSVRTLICPGLLTIAAGLALLGLLRPDSNYWLQVMPVFLLVGLGTGWVLVTANSTATLGAGSDSAVAGAMVMTSQQVGAALGTALLSTVAGTVAAHSDAVHGFNVAGVGAAGFLCVAAVAVYAVVSERSPDHSRWKLPSRSTRL
;
A
#
# COMPACT_ATOMS: atom_id res chain seq x y z
N MET A 1 -8.71 13.00 -44.06
CA MET A 1 -8.79 13.03 -42.58
C MET A 1 -8.05 14.29 -42.17
N SER A 2 -8.75 15.29 -41.62
CA SER A 2 -8.15 16.59 -41.31
C SER A 2 -7.22 16.48 -40.09
N GLU A 3 -6.24 17.39 -39.97
CA GLU A 3 -5.36 17.44 -38.77
C GLU A 3 -6.17 17.60 -37.46
N LEU A 4 -7.34 18.21 -37.53
CA LEU A 4 -8.27 18.35 -36.41
C LEU A 4 -8.86 17.00 -35.97
N ASP A 5 -9.25 16.13 -36.92
CA ASP A 5 -9.76 14.78 -36.58
C ASP A 5 -8.69 13.93 -35.89
N THR A 6 -7.43 14.10 -36.31
CA THR A 6 -6.29 13.37 -35.71
C THR A 6 -5.98 13.86 -34.30
N GLN A 7 -6.12 15.16 -34.02
CA GLN A 7 -5.93 15.75 -32.69
C GLN A 7 -7.04 15.38 -31.73
N GLU A 8 -8.31 15.39 -32.17
CA GLU A 8 -9.44 14.97 -31.33
C GLU A 8 -9.38 13.47 -31.00
N GLN A 9 -9.02 12.62 -31.97
CA GLN A 9 -8.81 11.19 -31.72
C GLN A 9 -7.65 10.94 -30.74
N ALA A 10 -6.55 11.67 -30.85
CA ALA A 10 -5.44 11.59 -29.90
C ALA A 10 -5.84 12.05 -28.50
N ALA A 11 -6.66 13.12 -28.40
CA ALA A 11 -7.19 13.61 -27.12
C ALA A 11 -8.10 12.58 -26.46
N THR A 12 -9.06 12.03 -27.20
CA THR A 12 -9.98 10.99 -26.72
C THR A 12 -9.22 9.75 -26.25
N ARG A 13 -8.22 9.31 -27.03
CA ARG A 13 -7.41 8.15 -26.73
C ARG A 13 -6.61 8.29 -25.41
N ARG A 14 -6.17 9.49 -25.03
CA ARG A 14 -5.49 9.76 -23.73
C ARG A 14 -6.42 9.52 -22.55
N TRP A 15 -7.68 9.90 -22.64
CA TRP A 15 -8.66 9.68 -21.58
C TRP A 15 -9.06 8.21 -21.44
N TRP A 16 -9.13 7.47 -22.55
CA TRP A 16 -9.27 6.00 -22.52
C TRP A 16 -8.06 5.32 -21.88
N ALA A 17 -6.84 5.80 -22.13
CA ALA A 17 -5.63 5.32 -21.47
C ALA A 17 -5.70 5.56 -19.94
N LEU A 18 -6.17 6.74 -19.50
CA LEU A 18 -6.42 7.01 -18.07
C LEU A 18 -7.44 6.00 -17.49
N GLY A 19 -8.56 5.78 -18.17
CA GLY A 19 -9.57 4.81 -17.73
C GLY A 19 -8.99 3.41 -17.56
N ALA A 20 -8.22 2.94 -18.55
CA ALA A 20 -7.60 1.62 -18.53
C ALA A 20 -6.59 1.46 -17.37
N VAL A 21 -5.68 2.43 -17.19
CA VAL A 21 -4.67 2.34 -16.12
C VAL A 21 -5.28 2.59 -14.73
N ALA A 22 -6.33 3.42 -14.64
CA ALA A 22 -7.06 3.59 -13.38
C ALA A 22 -7.82 2.31 -12.98
N THR A 23 -8.43 1.61 -13.94
CA THR A 23 -9.07 0.31 -13.72
C THR A 23 -8.05 -0.76 -13.30
N ALA A 24 -6.88 -0.79 -13.94
CA ALA A 24 -5.79 -1.69 -13.56
C ALA A 24 -5.33 -1.47 -12.11
N GLN A 25 -5.18 -0.23 -11.71
CA GLN A 25 -4.75 0.10 -10.35
C GLN A 25 -5.89 -0.05 -9.33
N LEU A 26 -7.13 0.22 -9.73
CA LEU A 26 -8.31 -0.04 -8.91
C LEU A 26 -8.41 -1.52 -8.54
N MET A 27 -8.15 -2.42 -9.49
CA MET A 27 -8.08 -3.87 -9.25
C MET A 27 -7.08 -4.20 -8.12
N VAL A 28 -5.86 -3.68 -8.20
CA VAL A 28 -4.84 -3.90 -7.14
C VAL A 28 -5.31 -3.32 -5.81
N GLY A 29 -5.93 -2.14 -5.82
CA GLY A 29 -6.43 -1.49 -4.61
C GLY A 29 -7.61 -2.22 -3.96
N ILE A 30 -8.52 -2.76 -4.76
CA ILE A 30 -9.62 -3.63 -4.30
C ILE A 30 -9.04 -4.91 -3.70
N ASP A 31 -8.12 -5.57 -4.39
CA ASP A 31 -7.51 -6.83 -3.94
C ASP A 31 -6.84 -6.71 -2.57
N LEU A 32 -6.20 -5.58 -2.28
CA LEU A 32 -5.59 -5.30 -0.97
C LEU A 32 -6.59 -5.32 0.19
N THR A 33 -7.85 -4.99 -0.06
CA THR A 33 -8.86 -4.82 0.99
C THR A 33 -9.92 -5.92 1.00
N ILE A 34 -10.27 -6.45 -0.17
CA ILE A 34 -11.27 -7.51 -0.32
C ILE A 34 -10.89 -8.78 0.44
N VAL A 35 -9.58 -9.13 0.38
CA VAL A 35 -9.02 -10.31 1.04
C VAL A 35 -9.12 -10.22 2.57
N ASN A 36 -9.02 -9.02 3.16
CA ASN A 36 -9.15 -8.87 4.60
C ASN A 36 -10.53 -9.32 5.10
N ILE A 37 -11.60 -9.02 4.34
CA ILE A 37 -12.97 -9.42 4.69
C ILE A 37 -13.18 -10.92 4.46
N ALA A 38 -12.60 -11.48 3.40
CA ALA A 38 -12.72 -12.89 3.04
C ALA A 38 -11.83 -13.81 3.90
N LEU A 39 -10.83 -13.26 4.58
CA LEU A 39 -9.77 -14.01 5.27
C LEU A 39 -10.27 -15.00 6.33
N PRO A 40 -11.26 -14.69 7.18
CA PRO A 40 -11.82 -15.68 8.11
C PRO A 40 -12.47 -16.87 7.41
N SER A 41 -13.19 -16.63 6.31
CA SER A 41 -13.81 -17.70 5.50
C SER A 41 -12.75 -18.56 4.79
N MET A 42 -11.68 -17.93 4.26
CA MET A 42 -10.53 -18.64 3.68
C MET A 42 -9.86 -19.54 4.71
N GLN A 43 -9.70 -19.04 5.94
CA GLN A 43 -9.09 -19.79 7.04
C GLN A 43 -9.90 -21.04 7.38
N GLN A 44 -11.22 -20.91 7.52
CA GLN A 44 -12.11 -22.01 7.86
C GLN A 44 -12.16 -23.06 6.75
N ASP A 45 -12.33 -22.63 5.51
CA ASP A 45 -12.50 -23.55 4.37
C ASP A 45 -11.21 -24.32 4.02
N LEU A 46 -10.05 -23.66 4.10
CA LEU A 46 -8.76 -24.27 3.77
C LEU A 46 -8.01 -24.83 4.99
N GLY A 47 -8.58 -24.77 6.19
CA GLY A 47 -7.97 -25.25 7.43
C GLY A 47 -6.64 -24.55 7.76
N LEU A 48 -6.53 -23.24 7.50
CA LEU A 48 -5.31 -22.49 7.77
C LEU A 48 -5.12 -22.31 9.28
N SER A 49 -3.91 -22.59 9.76
CA SER A 49 -3.53 -22.21 11.12
C SER A 49 -3.45 -20.69 11.29
N ASP A 50 -3.55 -20.20 12.52
CA ASP A 50 -3.45 -18.77 12.81
C ASP A 50 -2.13 -18.15 12.31
N PRO A 51 -0.95 -18.77 12.45
CA PRO A 51 0.27 -18.30 11.81
C PRO A 51 0.22 -18.30 10.28
N SER A 52 -0.42 -19.30 9.66
CA SER A 52 -0.51 -19.38 8.20
C SER A 52 -1.45 -18.34 7.60
N ARG A 53 -2.48 -17.93 8.33
CA ARG A 53 -3.46 -16.93 7.94
C ARG A 53 -2.84 -15.57 7.60
N GLN A 54 -1.92 -15.10 8.43
CA GLN A 54 -1.26 -13.81 8.23
C GLN A 54 -0.43 -13.79 6.94
N TRP A 55 0.10 -14.96 6.50
CA TRP A 55 0.88 -15.06 5.27
C TRP A 55 0.08 -14.75 4.01
N VAL A 56 -1.25 -14.88 4.05
CA VAL A 56 -2.13 -14.51 2.92
C VAL A 56 -1.99 -13.02 2.58
N ILE A 57 -1.86 -12.16 3.58
CA ILE A 57 -1.64 -10.72 3.39
C ILE A 57 -0.16 -10.43 3.18
N THR A 58 0.70 -11.05 4.00
CA THR A 58 2.13 -10.76 4.06
C THR A 58 2.87 -11.10 2.77
N LEU A 59 2.60 -12.27 2.15
CA LEU A 59 3.26 -12.66 0.90
C LEU A 59 2.92 -11.72 -0.26
N PHE A 60 1.67 -11.27 -0.35
CA PHE A 60 1.31 -10.24 -1.30
C PHE A 60 2.10 -8.95 -1.05
N ALA A 61 2.08 -8.45 0.18
CA ALA A 61 2.73 -7.19 0.55
C ALA A 61 4.25 -7.24 0.34
N LEU A 62 4.90 -8.37 0.64
CA LEU A 62 6.32 -8.60 0.40
C LEU A 62 6.66 -8.64 -1.09
N GLY A 63 5.94 -9.44 -1.86
CA GLY A 63 6.13 -9.52 -3.31
C GLY A 63 5.91 -8.16 -3.97
N TYR A 64 4.83 -7.49 -3.59
CA TYR A 64 4.48 -6.18 -4.12
C TYR A 64 5.48 -5.11 -3.70
N GLY A 65 5.69 -4.92 -2.41
CA GLY A 65 6.58 -3.86 -1.88
C GLY A 65 8.05 -4.07 -2.20
N GLY A 66 8.52 -5.33 -2.07
CA GLY A 66 9.93 -5.68 -2.30
C GLY A 66 10.35 -5.56 -3.76
N LEU A 67 9.43 -5.77 -4.72
CA LEU A 67 9.71 -5.74 -6.15
C LEU A 67 9.25 -4.46 -6.86
N LEU A 68 8.63 -3.49 -6.17
CA LEU A 68 8.13 -2.25 -6.78
C LEU A 68 9.22 -1.47 -7.54
N LEU A 69 10.39 -1.32 -6.94
CA LEU A 69 11.52 -0.62 -7.56
C LEU A 69 12.05 -1.36 -8.79
N LEU A 70 12.14 -2.69 -8.70
CA LEU A 70 12.51 -3.55 -9.82
C LEU A 70 11.45 -3.47 -10.92
N GLY A 71 10.16 -3.54 -10.58
CA GLY A 71 9.04 -3.43 -11.50
C GLY A 71 9.07 -2.14 -12.30
N GLY A 72 9.43 -1.02 -11.66
CA GLY A 72 9.63 0.25 -12.35
C GLY A 72 10.72 0.18 -13.42
N ARG A 73 11.89 -0.36 -13.07
CA ARG A 73 13.00 -0.55 -14.02
C ARG A 73 12.66 -1.54 -15.13
N MET A 74 11.96 -2.63 -14.79
CA MET A 74 11.47 -3.60 -15.79
C MET A 74 10.49 -2.95 -16.77
N SER A 75 9.58 -2.10 -16.28
CA SER A 75 8.65 -1.34 -17.13
C SER A 75 9.37 -0.46 -18.15
N ASP A 76 10.48 0.19 -17.75
CA ASP A 76 11.30 1.00 -18.67
C ASP A 76 11.99 0.14 -19.72
N LEU A 77 12.47 -1.07 -19.36
CA LEU A 77 13.17 -2.01 -20.26
C LEU A 77 12.25 -2.64 -21.30
N ILE A 78 11.13 -3.22 -20.86
CA ILE A 78 10.23 -3.97 -21.75
C ILE A 78 9.20 -3.08 -22.45
N GLY A 79 9.09 -1.82 -21.99
CA GLY A 79 8.12 -0.84 -22.46
C GLY A 79 6.78 -0.91 -21.72
N ARG A 80 6.21 0.26 -21.43
CA ARG A 80 5.02 0.44 -20.55
C ARG A 80 3.84 -0.43 -20.94
N ARG A 81 3.47 -0.46 -22.24
CA ARG A 81 2.34 -1.27 -22.73
C ARG A 81 2.53 -2.76 -22.44
N ARG A 82 3.73 -3.29 -22.67
CA ARG A 82 4.03 -4.70 -22.38
C ARG A 82 4.04 -4.97 -20.88
N ALA A 83 4.63 -4.08 -20.08
CA ALA A 83 4.64 -4.18 -18.63
C ALA A 83 3.21 -4.20 -18.06
N LEU A 84 2.32 -3.33 -18.55
CA LEU A 84 0.90 -3.33 -18.17
C LEU A 84 0.22 -4.66 -18.53
N LEU A 85 0.39 -5.17 -19.74
CA LEU A 85 -0.24 -6.41 -20.17
C LEU A 85 0.29 -7.63 -19.42
N ILE A 86 1.62 -7.74 -19.23
CA ILE A 86 2.22 -8.81 -18.42
C ILE A 86 1.75 -8.74 -16.98
N GLY A 87 1.75 -7.53 -16.39
CA GLY A 87 1.26 -7.32 -15.03
C GLY A 87 -0.20 -7.71 -14.86
N LEU A 88 -1.10 -7.26 -15.76
CA LEU A 88 -2.52 -7.60 -15.74
C LEU A 88 -2.78 -9.10 -15.93
N THR A 89 -2.16 -9.70 -16.94
CA THR A 89 -2.35 -11.14 -17.23
C THR A 89 -1.79 -11.99 -16.09
N GLY A 90 -0.58 -11.67 -15.62
CA GLY A 90 0.04 -12.40 -14.51
C GLY A 90 -0.75 -12.25 -13.21
N PHE A 91 -1.25 -11.04 -12.91
CA PHE A 91 -2.10 -10.81 -11.74
C PHE A 91 -3.42 -11.60 -11.82
N ALA A 92 -4.07 -11.61 -12.99
CA ALA A 92 -5.29 -12.37 -13.22
C ALA A 92 -5.06 -13.89 -13.07
N LEU A 93 -3.99 -14.43 -13.66
CA LEU A 93 -3.65 -15.85 -13.53
C LEU A 93 -3.31 -16.23 -12.09
N ALA A 94 -2.57 -15.38 -11.37
CA ALA A 94 -2.30 -15.55 -9.95
C ALA A 94 -3.57 -15.50 -9.10
N SER A 95 -4.51 -14.62 -9.45
CA SER A 95 -5.84 -14.53 -8.83
C SER A 95 -6.66 -15.78 -9.11
N ALA A 96 -6.64 -16.28 -10.34
CA ALA A 96 -7.30 -17.54 -10.71
C ALA A 96 -6.73 -18.73 -9.90
N LEU A 97 -5.40 -18.80 -9.75
CA LEU A 97 -4.73 -19.79 -8.93
C LEU A 97 -5.19 -19.72 -7.47
N GLY A 98 -5.22 -18.51 -6.88
CA GLY A 98 -5.68 -18.30 -5.51
C GLY A 98 -7.15 -18.61 -5.31
N GLY A 99 -8.02 -18.25 -6.27
CA GLY A 99 -9.45 -18.55 -6.23
C GLY A 99 -9.77 -20.05 -6.41
N ALA A 100 -8.93 -20.77 -7.17
CA ALA A 100 -9.06 -22.22 -7.35
C ALA A 100 -8.34 -23.03 -6.24
N ALA A 101 -7.85 -22.38 -5.18
CA ALA A 101 -7.07 -23.05 -4.16
C ALA A 101 -7.85 -24.15 -3.43
N THR A 102 -7.24 -25.34 -3.35
CA THR A 102 -7.72 -26.50 -2.60
C THR A 102 -6.97 -26.70 -1.28
N GLY A 103 -6.00 -25.82 -0.99
CA GLY A 103 -5.21 -25.83 0.24
C GLY A 103 -4.39 -24.56 0.39
N GLY A 104 -3.87 -24.36 1.61
CA GLY A 104 -3.17 -23.12 1.98
C GLY A 104 -1.98 -22.80 1.08
N ALA A 105 -1.15 -23.79 0.72
CA ALA A 105 0.03 -23.59 -0.12
C ALA A 105 -0.31 -22.98 -1.49
N MET A 106 -1.41 -23.43 -2.10
CA MET A 106 -1.86 -22.92 -3.40
C MET A 106 -2.34 -21.45 -3.28
N LEU A 107 -3.12 -21.15 -2.25
CA LEU A 107 -3.56 -19.78 -1.95
C LEU A 107 -2.36 -18.85 -1.73
N LEU A 108 -1.42 -19.27 -0.87
CA LEU A 108 -0.22 -18.49 -0.55
C LEU A 108 0.66 -18.24 -1.79
N THR A 109 0.81 -19.25 -2.67
CA THR A 109 1.50 -19.10 -3.95
C THR A 109 0.79 -18.08 -4.84
N GLY A 110 -0.53 -18.16 -4.97
CA GLY A 110 -1.33 -17.17 -5.69
C GLY A 110 -1.09 -15.75 -5.16
N ARG A 111 -1.10 -15.56 -3.85
CA ARG A 111 -0.86 -14.27 -3.20
C ARG A 111 0.56 -13.72 -3.47
N ALA A 112 1.58 -14.57 -3.39
CA ALA A 112 2.95 -14.17 -3.71
C ALA A 112 3.07 -13.70 -5.16
N LEU A 113 2.50 -14.47 -6.11
CA LEU A 113 2.51 -14.12 -7.54
C LEU A 113 1.71 -12.84 -7.83
N GLN A 114 0.54 -12.65 -7.21
CA GLN A 114 -0.20 -11.39 -7.31
C GLN A 114 0.68 -10.20 -6.89
N GLY A 115 1.44 -10.33 -5.79
CA GLY A 115 2.41 -9.32 -5.35
C GLY A 115 3.47 -9.01 -6.41
N VAL A 116 4.07 -10.03 -7.00
CA VAL A 116 5.09 -9.90 -8.08
C VAL A 116 4.53 -9.14 -9.28
N PHE A 117 3.37 -9.55 -9.80
CA PHE A 117 2.78 -8.92 -10.98
C PHE A 117 2.19 -7.54 -10.68
N GLY A 118 1.66 -7.32 -9.47
CA GLY A 118 1.25 -6.01 -8.99
C GLY A 118 2.43 -5.03 -8.92
N ALA A 119 3.61 -5.49 -8.48
CA ALA A 119 4.82 -4.69 -8.43
C ALA A 119 5.31 -4.24 -9.83
N LEU A 120 5.07 -5.02 -10.87
CA LEU A 120 5.33 -4.63 -12.24
C LEU A 120 4.26 -3.64 -12.76
N LEU A 121 3.01 -3.89 -12.41
CA LEU A 121 1.84 -3.16 -12.92
C LEU A 121 1.82 -1.70 -12.43
N THR A 122 1.97 -1.46 -11.15
CA THR A 122 1.80 -0.14 -10.54
C THR A 122 2.76 0.94 -11.07
N PRO A 123 4.08 0.73 -11.17
CA PRO A 123 4.96 1.71 -11.78
C PRO A 123 4.64 1.96 -13.26
N ALA A 124 4.25 0.92 -14.00
CA ALA A 124 3.86 1.03 -15.41
C ALA A 124 2.58 1.89 -15.57
N VAL A 125 1.62 1.77 -14.66
CA VAL A 125 0.43 2.64 -14.58
C VAL A 125 0.82 4.09 -14.42
N LEU A 126 1.64 4.41 -13.41
CA LEU A 126 2.06 5.79 -13.11
C LEU A 126 2.89 6.39 -14.27
N ALA A 127 3.80 5.61 -14.86
CA ALA A 127 4.60 6.03 -16.00
C ALA A 127 3.73 6.28 -17.24
N THR A 128 2.72 5.45 -17.49
CA THR A 128 1.76 5.65 -18.58
C THR A 128 0.92 6.89 -18.37
N LEU A 129 0.40 7.09 -17.16
CA LEU A 129 -0.37 8.28 -16.81
C LEU A 129 0.45 9.56 -17.02
N ALA A 130 1.68 9.61 -16.51
CA ALA A 130 2.57 10.75 -16.65
C ALA A 130 2.89 11.08 -18.11
N ALA A 131 3.07 10.07 -18.95
CA ALA A 131 3.39 10.25 -20.35
C ALA A 131 2.18 10.62 -21.22
N SER A 132 0.99 10.14 -20.87
CA SER A 132 -0.23 10.46 -21.61
C SER A 132 -0.68 11.93 -21.43
N PHE A 133 -0.27 12.58 -20.34
CA PHE A 133 -0.65 13.95 -19.99
C PHE A 133 0.57 14.84 -19.73
N PRO A 134 1.28 15.29 -20.78
CA PRO A 134 2.48 16.13 -20.62
C PRO A 134 2.17 17.54 -20.13
N ALA A 135 1.01 18.11 -20.51
CA ALA A 135 0.61 19.45 -20.12
C ALA A 135 0.24 19.54 -18.62
N PRO A 136 0.79 20.53 -17.85
CA PRO A 136 0.62 20.57 -16.38
C PRO A 136 -0.84 20.60 -15.91
N ALA A 137 -1.71 21.34 -16.60
CA ALA A 137 -3.13 21.46 -16.24
C ALA A 137 -3.89 20.14 -16.45
N GLU A 138 -3.72 19.48 -17.59
CA GLU A 138 -4.34 18.19 -17.89
C GLU A 138 -3.77 17.09 -16.99
N ARG A 139 -2.47 17.12 -16.73
CA ARG A 139 -1.79 16.19 -15.82
C ARG A 139 -2.37 16.28 -14.42
N GLY A 140 -2.58 17.51 -13.89
CA GLY A 140 -3.22 17.70 -12.59
C GLY A 140 -4.63 17.10 -12.54
N LYS A 141 -5.44 17.29 -13.59
CA LYS A 141 -6.78 16.68 -13.69
C LYS A 141 -6.72 15.15 -13.76
N ALA A 142 -5.83 14.58 -14.58
CA ALA A 142 -5.69 13.14 -14.74
C ALA A 142 -5.23 12.45 -13.44
N PHE A 143 -4.22 13.02 -12.75
CA PHE A 143 -3.78 12.51 -11.44
C PHE A 143 -4.83 12.72 -10.36
N GLY A 144 -5.64 13.78 -10.44
CA GLY A 144 -6.77 13.98 -9.54
C GLY A 144 -7.85 12.89 -9.68
N ILE A 145 -8.22 12.54 -10.91
CA ILE A 145 -9.16 11.44 -11.20
C ILE A 145 -8.57 10.10 -10.73
N TYR A 146 -7.31 9.82 -11.07
CA TYR A 146 -6.60 8.63 -10.61
C TYR A 146 -6.60 8.53 -9.07
N GLY A 147 -6.29 9.62 -8.37
CA GLY A 147 -6.31 9.69 -6.91
C GLY A 147 -7.71 9.44 -6.32
N ALA A 148 -8.77 9.96 -6.95
CA ALA A 148 -10.15 9.71 -6.54
C ALA A 148 -10.54 8.23 -6.69
N VAL A 149 -10.15 7.60 -7.82
CA VAL A 149 -10.35 6.16 -8.06
C VAL A 149 -9.61 5.34 -6.99
N MET A 150 -8.36 5.68 -6.70
CA MET A 150 -7.57 5.01 -5.67
C MET A 150 -8.16 5.17 -4.26
N GLY A 151 -8.67 6.38 -3.95
CA GLY A 151 -9.34 6.63 -2.68
C GLY A 151 -10.63 5.81 -2.50
N SER A 152 -11.34 5.51 -3.60
CA SER A 152 -12.54 4.68 -3.57
C SER A 152 -12.26 3.17 -3.50
N ALA A 153 -11.05 2.73 -3.92
CA ALA A 153 -10.71 1.32 -4.02
C ALA A 153 -10.84 0.58 -2.69
N SER A 154 -10.44 1.21 -1.58
CA SER A 154 -10.54 0.61 -0.25
C SER A 154 -12.00 0.34 0.15
N GLY A 155 -12.88 1.33 0.00
CA GLY A 155 -14.30 1.16 0.30
C GLY A 155 -14.97 0.12 -0.60
N LEU A 156 -14.70 0.19 -1.92
CA LEU A 156 -15.23 -0.77 -2.88
C LEU A 156 -14.76 -2.20 -2.59
N GLY A 157 -13.47 -2.39 -2.24
CA GLY A 157 -12.94 -3.70 -1.92
C GLY A 157 -13.54 -4.30 -0.65
N ILE A 158 -13.73 -3.49 0.39
CA ILE A 158 -14.36 -3.93 1.64
C ILE A 158 -15.83 -4.34 1.38
N LEU A 159 -16.60 -3.52 0.67
CA LEU A 159 -17.99 -3.83 0.36
C LEU A 159 -18.11 -5.04 -0.57
N ALA A 160 -17.31 -5.08 -1.65
CA ALA A 160 -17.29 -6.22 -2.57
C ALA A 160 -16.89 -7.51 -1.84
N GLY A 161 -15.90 -7.43 -0.92
CA GLY A 161 -15.49 -8.56 -0.10
C GLY A 161 -16.63 -9.11 0.75
N GLY A 162 -17.39 -8.22 1.38
CA GLY A 162 -18.58 -8.60 2.14
C GLY A 162 -19.64 -9.30 1.27
N VAL A 163 -20.01 -8.66 0.18
CA VAL A 163 -21.06 -9.18 -0.74
C VAL A 163 -20.64 -10.52 -1.37
N LEU A 164 -19.44 -10.58 -1.95
CA LEU A 164 -18.99 -11.77 -2.65
C LEU A 164 -18.80 -12.96 -1.70
N THR A 165 -18.26 -12.71 -0.49
CA THR A 165 -18.02 -13.78 0.48
C THR A 165 -19.32 -14.30 1.09
N GLU A 166 -20.31 -13.42 1.30
CA GLU A 166 -21.57 -13.80 1.94
C GLU A 166 -22.56 -14.49 0.96
N TYR A 167 -22.71 -13.96 -0.27
CA TYR A 167 -23.71 -14.45 -1.22
C TYR A 167 -23.21 -15.47 -2.23
N LEU A 168 -21.88 -15.55 -2.43
CA LEU A 168 -21.28 -16.51 -3.37
C LEU A 168 -20.32 -17.44 -2.61
N ASP A 169 -19.04 -17.08 -2.56
CA ASP A 169 -17.97 -17.82 -1.89
C ASP A 169 -16.76 -16.89 -1.77
N TRP A 170 -15.88 -17.08 -0.78
CA TRP A 170 -14.67 -16.30 -0.63
C TRP A 170 -13.77 -16.33 -1.87
N ARG A 171 -13.82 -17.40 -2.67
CA ARG A 171 -13.05 -17.55 -3.91
C ARG A 171 -13.34 -16.45 -4.92
N TRP A 172 -14.56 -15.92 -4.91
CA TRP A 172 -14.95 -14.80 -5.76
C TRP A 172 -14.22 -13.50 -5.42
N SER A 173 -13.69 -13.37 -4.20
CA SER A 173 -12.79 -12.27 -3.87
C SER A 173 -11.50 -12.29 -4.69
N MET A 174 -11.09 -13.47 -5.17
CA MET A 174 -9.97 -13.64 -6.10
C MET A 174 -10.44 -13.56 -7.56
N PHE A 175 -11.50 -14.27 -7.92
CA PHE A 175 -11.98 -14.34 -9.31
C PHE A 175 -12.48 -13.01 -9.86
N VAL A 176 -12.93 -12.07 -9.02
CA VAL A 176 -13.35 -10.73 -9.45
C VAL A 176 -12.24 -9.95 -10.16
N ASN A 177 -10.98 -10.27 -9.88
CA ASN A 177 -9.85 -9.67 -10.57
C ASN A 177 -9.75 -10.04 -12.05
N LEU A 178 -10.29 -11.18 -12.47
CA LEU A 178 -10.22 -11.65 -13.86
C LEU A 178 -10.97 -10.73 -14.83
N PRO A 179 -12.27 -10.46 -14.64
CA PRO A 179 -13.01 -9.55 -15.52
C PRO A 179 -12.47 -8.12 -15.47
N ILE A 180 -12.00 -7.66 -14.29
CA ILE A 180 -11.41 -6.32 -14.17
C ILE A 180 -10.09 -6.25 -14.96
N ALA A 181 -9.22 -7.27 -14.84
CA ALA A 181 -7.98 -7.35 -15.61
C ALA A 181 -8.23 -7.44 -17.12
N ALA A 182 -9.25 -8.21 -17.55
CA ALA A 182 -9.60 -8.32 -18.96
C ALA A 182 -10.08 -6.98 -19.54
N LEU A 183 -10.92 -6.25 -18.80
CA LEU A 183 -11.38 -4.91 -19.17
C LEU A 183 -10.21 -3.91 -19.25
N ALA A 184 -9.34 -3.90 -18.23
CA ALA A 184 -8.16 -3.06 -18.22
C ALA A 184 -7.20 -3.39 -19.37
N ALA A 185 -6.96 -4.68 -19.65
CA ALA A 185 -6.10 -5.13 -20.76
C ALA A 185 -6.65 -4.71 -22.12
N ALA A 186 -7.96 -4.86 -22.35
CA ALA A 186 -8.61 -4.39 -23.58
C ALA A 186 -8.43 -2.87 -23.74
N GLY A 187 -8.62 -2.10 -22.67
CA GLY A 187 -8.38 -0.65 -22.67
C GLY A 187 -6.90 -0.29 -22.95
N VAL A 188 -5.96 -1.03 -22.38
CA VAL A 188 -4.51 -0.86 -22.66
C VAL A 188 -4.18 -1.17 -24.11
N LEU A 189 -4.72 -2.25 -24.66
CA LEU A 189 -4.52 -2.62 -26.08
C LEU A 189 -5.06 -1.54 -27.02
N TYR A 190 -6.19 -0.95 -26.70
CA TYR A 190 -6.83 0.10 -27.50
C TYR A 190 -6.10 1.46 -27.38
N ALA A 191 -5.80 1.89 -26.14
CA ALA A 191 -5.46 3.28 -25.87
C ALA A 191 -3.98 3.55 -25.62
N VAL A 192 -3.20 2.56 -25.15
CA VAL A 192 -1.78 2.77 -24.82
C VAL A 192 -0.90 2.43 -26.03
N PRO A 193 -0.18 3.42 -26.61
CA PRO A 193 0.70 3.16 -27.75
C PRO A 193 1.90 2.29 -27.34
N SER A 194 2.37 1.47 -28.28
CA SER A 194 3.64 0.76 -28.13
C SER A 194 4.78 1.76 -28.36
N VAL A 195 5.42 2.20 -27.30
CA VAL A 195 6.60 3.07 -27.37
C VAL A 195 7.86 2.21 -27.39
N GLN A 196 8.87 2.66 -28.16
CA GLN A 196 10.17 2.00 -28.22
C GLN A 196 10.83 1.92 -26.83
N ARG A 197 11.60 0.86 -26.63
CA ARG A 197 12.34 0.56 -25.41
C ARG A 197 13.36 1.65 -25.12
N ALA A 198 13.55 2.00 -23.85
CA ALA A 198 14.70 2.78 -23.44
C ALA A 198 15.96 1.90 -23.62
N SER A 199 16.82 2.23 -24.58
CA SER A 199 18.10 1.55 -24.74
C SER A 199 19.07 1.98 -23.66
N GLY A 200 19.81 1.01 -23.07
CA GLY A 200 20.89 1.31 -22.11
C GLY A 200 20.52 1.26 -20.63
N VAL A 201 19.28 0.96 -20.25
CA VAL A 201 18.89 0.79 -18.84
C VAL A 201 19.46 -0.54 -18.31
N ARG A 202 20.38 -0.47 -17.33
CA ARG A 202 20.84 -1.65 -16.60
C ARG A 202 20.00 -1.84 -15.35
N VAL A 203 19.53 -3.07 -15.13
CA VAL A 203 18.74 -3.43 -13.95
C VAL A 203 19.69 -3.91 -12.85
N ASP A 204 19.53 -3.37 -11.66
CA ASP A 204 20.21 -3.86 -10.47
C ASP A 204 19.45 -5.07 -9.89
N VAL A 205 19.65 -6.23 -10.53
CA VAL A 205 19.03 -7.50 -10.12
C VAL A 205 19.53 -7.91 -8.74
N LEU A 206 20.82 -7.68 -8.45
CA LEU A 206 21.41 -8.02 -7.14
C LEU A 206 20.74 -7.20 -6.02
N GLY A 207 20.59 -5.90 -6.22
CA GLY A 207 19.89 -5.04 -5.25
C GLY A 207 18.44 -5.49 -5.03
N ALA A 208 17.72 -5.85 -6.09
CA ALA A 208 16.35 -6.36 -5.97
C ALA A 208 16.29 -7.67 -5.17
N LEU A 209 17.18 -8.62 -5.46
CA LEU A 209 17.25 -9.89 -4.73
C LEU A 209 17.59 -9.65 -3.24
N LEU A 210 18.61 -8.85 -2.95
CA LEU A 210 19.00 -8.53 -1.58
C LEU A 210 17.88 -7.88 -0.78
N ALA A 211 17.17 -6.90 -1.37
CA ALA A 211 16.06 -6.23 -0.72
C ALA A 211 14.90 -7.19 -0.45
N THR A 212 14.47 -7.93 -1.48
CA THR A 212 13.31 -8.83 -1.37
C THR A 212 13.58 -10.00 -0.43
N THR A 213 14.73 -10.69 -0.61
CA THR A 213 15.08 -11.84 0.26
C THR A 213 15.37 -11.38 1.69
N GLY A 214 15.98 -10.20 1.87
CA GLY A 214 16.21 -9.62 3.18
C GLY A 214 14.90 -9.31 3.92
N LEU A 215 13.93 -8.68 3.25
CA LEU A 215 12.61 -8.43 3.82
C LEU A 215 11.86 -9.75 4.12
N MET A 216 11.91 -10.71 3.21
CA MET A 216 11.29 -12.03 3.43
C MET A 216 11.90 -12.74 4.64
N ALA A 217 13.22 -12.69 4.81
CA ALA A 217 13.89 -13.32 5.96
C ALA A 217 13.51 -12.64 7.29
N VAL A 218 13.40 -11.30 7.32
CA VAL A 218 12.94 -10.58 8.52
C VAL A 218 11.51 -10.96 8.87
N VAL A 219 10.59 -10.93 7.90
CA VAL A 219 9.19 -11.27 8.14
C VAL A 219 9.02 -12.75 8.53
N PHE A 220 9.76 -13.65 7.88
CA PHE A 220 9.79 -15.05 8.25
C PHE A 220 10.30 -15.24 9.69
N GLY A 221 11.34 -14.51 10.09
CA GLY A 221 11.83 -14.51 11.46
C GLY A 221 10.78 -14.11 12.49
N PHE A 222 9.95 -13.08 12.21
CA PHE A 222 8.84 -12.72 13.09
C PHE A 222 7.76 -13.81 13.12
N GLY A 223 7.42 -14.42 11.97
CA GLY A 223 6.48 -15.55 11.94
C GLY A 223 6.98 -16.76 12.74
N ARG A 224 8.28 -17.04 12.69
CA ARG A 224 8.90 -18.10 13.52
C ARG A 224 8.89 -17.75 15.01
N ALA A 225 8.99 -16.47 15.37
CA ALA A 225 8.89 -16.05 16.76
C ALA A 225 7.50 -16.34 17.35
N GLU A 226 6.44 -16.30 16.54
CA GLU A 226 5.08 -16.69 16.95
C GLU A 226 4.95 -18.20 17.17
N SER A 227 5.47 -19.03 16.25
CA SER A 227 5.32 -20.48 16.31
C SER A 227 6.30 -21.18 17.26
N ASP A 228 7.57 -20.79 17.22
CA ASP A 228 8.68 -21.49 17.90
C ASP A 228 9.20 -20.70 19.12
N GLY A 229 8.72 -19.48 19.31
CA GLY A 229 9.14 -18.57 20.39
C GLY A 229 10.36 -17.73 20.04
N TRP A 230 10.53 -16.65 20.82
CA TRP A 230 11.63 -15.69 20.64
C TRP A 230 13.01 -16.28 20.98
N SER A 231 13.08 -17.36 21.75
CA SER A 231 14.34 -18.04 22.13
C SER A 231 14.83 -19.05 21.09
N ALA A 232 14.04 -19.37 20.06
CA ALA A 232 14.40 -20.36 19.06
C ALA A 232 15.58 -19.88 18.18
N PRO A 233 16.63 -20.70 17.98
CA PRO A 233 17.78 -20.33 17.13
C PRO A 233 17.37 -19.96 15.69
N ALA A 234 16.36 -20.62 15.13
CA ALA A 234 15.85 -20.34 13.79
C ALA A 234 15.26 -18.92 13.67
N THR A 235 14.62 -18.41 14.73
CA THR A 235 14.10 -17.03 14.79
C THR A 235 15.23 -16.03 14.66
N TYR A 236 16.26 -16.14 15.50
CA TYR A 236 17.41 -15.24 15.45
C TYR A 236 18.21 -15.35 14.17
N ALA A 237 18.42 -16.56 13.66
CA ALA A 237 19.13 -16.78 12.41
C ALA A 237 18.40 -16.10 11.24
N SER A 238 17.08 -16.25 11.14
CA SER A 238 16.29 -15.61 10.09
C SER A 238 16.33 -14.08 10.18
N LEU A 239 16.20 -13.51 11.38
CA LEU A 239 16.29 -12.07 11.60
C LEU A 239 17.69 -11.53 11.28
N ALA A 240 18.75 -12.21 11.73
CA ALA A 240 20.14 -11.83 11.47
C ALA A 240 20.47 -11.88 9.97
N VAL A 241 20.06 -12.95 9.26
CA VAL A 241 20.21 -13.08 7.81
C VAL A 241 19.46 -11.96 7.10
N GLY A 242 18.21 -11.68 7.51
CA GLY A 242 17.41 -10.60 6.93
C GLY A 242 18.06 -9.22 7.09
N VAL A 243 18.53 -8.90 8.29
CA VAL A 243 19.25 -7.64 8.57
C VAL A 243 20.56 -7.57 7.78
N ALA A 244 21.32 -8.65 7.71
CA ALA A 244 22.57 -8.70 6.94
C ALA A 244 22.33 -8.49 5.43
N LEU A 245 21.29 -9.10 4.86
CA LEU A 245 20.90 -8.91 3.45
C LEU A 245 20.44 -7.48 3.17
N LEU A 246 19.66 -6.86 4.06
CA LEU A 246 19.24 -5.47 3.92
C LEU A 246 20.41 -4.49 4.08
N ALA A 247 21.35 -4.76 4.99
CA ALA A 247 22.58 -3.99 5.11
C ALA A 247 23.44 -4.15 3.84
N GLY A 248 23.57 -5.36 3.31
CA GLY A 248 24.21 -5.66 2.03
C GLY A 248 23.54 -4.93 0.86
N PHE A 249 22.21 -4.87 0.83
CA PHE A 249 21.46 -4.07 -0.14
C PHE A 249 21.86 -2.60 -0.08
N LEU A 250 21.83 -1.98 1.11
CA LEU A 250 22.21 -0.56 1.26
C LEU A 250 23.66 -0.30 0.86
N ALA A 251 24.57 -1.22 1.21
CA ALA A 251 25.97 -1.13 0.81
C ALA A 251 26.16 -1.27 -0.71
N ALA A 252 25.41 -2.16 -1.35
CA ALA A 252 25.41 -2.31 -2.80
C ALA A 252 24.87 -1.05 -3.50
N GLN A 253 23.75 -0.47 -2.99
CA GLN A 253 23.17 0.76 -3.55
C GLN A 253 24.13 1.97 -3.49
N ALA A 254 25.10 1.97 -2.57
CA ALA A 254 26.13 3.01 -2.48
C ALA A 254 27.19 2.90 -3.59
N ARG A 255 27.35 1.72 -4.22
CA ARG A 255 28.44 1.41 -5.16
C ARG A 255 27.97 1.21 -6.61
N VAL A 256 26.70 0.85 -6.81
CA VAL A 256 26.15 0.56 -8.15
C VAL A 256 25.91 1.87 -8.91
N ALA A 257 26.31 1.90 -10.19
CA ALA A 257 26.15 3.07 -11.06
C ALA A 257 24.70 3.49 -11.30
N ASN A 258 23.78 2.50 -11.40
CA ASN A 258 22.35 2.72 -11.57
C ASN A 258 21.56 2.06 -10.42
N PRO A 259 21.59 2.63 -9.20
CA PRO A 259 20.96 2.03 -8.06
C PRO A 259 19.43 2.01 -8.20
N LEU A 260 18.78 0.94 -7.68
CA LEU A 260 17.33 0.90 -7.51
C LEU A 260 16.86 1.98 -6.55
N LEU A 261 17.65 2.22 -5.51
CA LEU A 261 17.41 3.21 -4.47
C LEU A 261 18.59 4.19 -4.40
N PRO A 262 18.51 5.34 -5.08
CA PRO A 262 19.51 6.38 -4.92
C PRO A 262 19.52 6.88 -3.48
N LEU A 263 20.62 6.64 -2.73
CA LEU A 263 20.71 7.00 -1.30
C LEU A 263 20.52 8.50 -1.03
N ARG A 264 20.73 9.35 -2.03
CA ARG A 264 20.41 10.79 -1.97
C ARG A 264 18.94 11.07 -1.65
N VAL A 265 18.03 10.17 -2.11
CA VAL A 265 16.59 10.29 -1.86
C VAL A 265 16.26 10.02 -0.39
N LEU A 266 17.01 9.11 0.27
CA LEU A 266 16.85 8.82 1.71
C LEU A 266 17.53 9.87 2.60
N ARG A 267 18.62 10.51 2.11
CA ARG A 267 19.36 11.54 2.89
C ARG A 267 18.59 12.85 3.05
N ASP A 268 17.60 13.10 2.20
CA ASP A 268 16.70 14.25 2.39
C ASP A 268 15.80 14.00 3.61
N ARG A 269 15.99 14.81 4.66
CA ARG A 269 15.30 14.67 5.96
C ARG A 269 13.78 14.70 5.83
N LYS A 270 13.24 15.56 4.94
CA LYS A 270 11.79 15.68 4.74
C LYS A 270 11.22 14.42 4.08
N ARG A 271 11.93 13.89 3.08
CA ARG A 271 11.55 12.64 2.40
C ARG A 271 11.69 11.44 3.32
N GLY A 272 12.82 11.32 4.03
CA GLY A 272 13.02 10.27 5.02
C GLY A 272 11.93 10.23 6.09
N ALA A 273 11.54 11.40 6.60
CA ALA A 273 10.42 11.53 7.54
C ALA A 273 9.08 11.10 6.91
N SER A 274 8.84 11.43 5.63
CA SER A 274 7.64 10.97 4.91
C SER A 274 7.60 9.46 4.74
N TYR A 275 8.72 8.82 4.41
CA TYR A 275 8.83 7.36 4.30
C TYR A 275 8.60 6.67 5.66
N LEU A 276 9.20 7.20 6.74
CA LEU A 276 8.97 6.71 8.09
C LEU A 276 7.49 6.86 8.50
N ALA A 277 6.88 8.00 8.17
CA ALA A 277 5.46 8.24 8.49
C ALA A 277 4.54 7.25 7.77
N VAL A 278 4.78 6.98 6.48
CA VAL A 278 3.97 6.02 5.71
C VAL A 278 4.22 4.59 6.15
N PHE A 279 5.45 4.23 6.48
CA PHE A 279 5.80 2.94 7.07
C PHE A 279 5.03 2.72 8.38
N SER A 280 5.05 3.70 9.28
CA SER A 280 4.37 3.62 10.57
C SER A 280 2.85 3.60 10.45
N LEU A 281 2.31 4.46 9.57
CA LEU A 281 0.89 4.45 9.19
C LEU A 281 0.44 3.05 8.74
N ALA A 282 1.23 2.38 7.89
CA ALA A 282 0.88 1.08 7.34
C ALA A 282 0.79 0.03 8.44
N ILE A 283 1.70 0.03 9.41
CA ILE A 283 1.63 -0.82 10.61
C ILE A 283 0.29 -0.61 11.33
N GLY A 284 -0.06 0.65 11.61
CA GLY A 284 -1.29 0.98 12.34
C GLY A 284 -2.57 0.63 11.56
N MET A 285 -2.59 0.91 10.26
CA MET A 285 -3.74 0.63 9.42
C MET A 285 -3.99 -0.89 9.29
N PHE A 286 -2.93 -1.68 9.09
CA PHE A 286 -3.07 -3.14 9.02
C PHE A 286 -3.46 -3.75 10.35
N ALA A 287 -2.94 -3.23 11.49
CA ALA A 287 -3.42 -3.63 12.81
C ALA A 287 -4.94 -3.45 12.93
N ALA A 288 -5.45 -2.26 12.59
CA ALA A 288 -6.87 -1.96 12.66
C ALA A 288 -7.69 -2.88 11.73
N LEU A 289 -7.29 -3.02 10.46
CA LEU A 289 -7.99 -3.86 9.49
C LEU A 289 -8.01 -5.33 9.92
N PHE A 290 -6.86 -5.88 10.29
CA PHE A 290 -6.71 -7.29 10.63
C PHE A 290 -7.47 -7.64 11.91
N PHE A 291 -7.19 -6.93 13.01
CA PHE A 291 -7.80 -7.25 14.31
C PHE A 291 -9.30 -6.97 14.34
N LEU A 292 -9.75 -5.86 13.76
CA LEU A 292 -11.17 -5.54 13.74
C LEU A 292 -11.97 -6.42 12.79
N THR A 293 -11.38 -6.94 11.70
CA THR A 293 -12.04 -7.94 10.87
C THR A 293 -12.34 -9.20 11.69
N PHE A 294 -11.32 -9.71 12.40
CA PHE A 294 -11.50 -10.87 13.27
C PHE A 294 -12.44 -10.61 14.42
N TYR A 295 -12.31 -9.46 15.07
CA TYR A 295 -13.21 -9.07 16.13
C TYR A 295 -14.68 -9.06 15.66
N LEU A 296 -14.98 -8.40 14.55
CA LEU A 296 -16.34 -8.31 14.05
C LEU A 296 -16.90 -9.67 13.58
N GLN A 297 -16.10 -10.46 12.84
CA GLN A 297 -16.60 -11.72 12.26
C GLN A 297 -16.51 -12.89 13.25
N THR A 298 -15.42 -13.03 14.00
CA THR A 298 -15.19 -14.20 14.86
C THR A 298 -15.74 -13.98 16.27
N VAL A 299 -15.53 -12.80 16.87
CA VAL A 299 -15.97 -12.53 18.24
C VAL A 299 -17.43 -12.05 18.27
N ARG A 300 -17.79 -11.14 17.37
CA ARG A 300 -19.15 -10.56 17.31
C ARG A 300 -20.09 -11.31 16.37
N HIS A 301 -19.60 -12.33 15.67
CA HIS A 301 -20.36 -13.15 14.73
C HIS A 301 -21.13 -12.33 13.66
N TYR A 302 -20.52 -11.21 13.20
CA TYR A 302 -21.09 -10.45 12.10
C TYR A 302 -20.89 -11.23 10.81
N SER A 303 -21.92 -11.22 9.93
CA SER A 303 -21.75 -11.71 8.58
C SER A 303 -20.70 -10.88 7.82
N PRO A 304 -20.05 -11.43 6.78
CA PRO A 304 -19.05 -10.71 5.98
C PRO A 304 -19.53 -9.35 5.48
N ILE A 305 -20.79 -9.26 4.99
CA ILE A 305 -21.35 -7.98 4.53
C ILE A 305 -21.56 -6.99 5.69
N ARG A 306 -22.02 -7.46 6.84
CA ARG A 306 -22.19 -6.61 8.02
C ARG A 306 -20.86 -6.11 8.53
N ALA A 307 -19.83 -6.95 8.53
CA ALA A 307 -18.47 -6.54 8.84
C ALA A 307 -17.95 -5.52 7.83
N GLY A 308 -18.13 -5.75 6.52
CA GLY A 308 -17.77 -4.81 5.46
C GLY A 308 -18.44 -3.44 5.61
N LEU A 309 -19.74 -3.40 5.90
CA LEU A 309 -20.45 -2.14 6.21
C LEU A 309 -19.89 -1.47 7.47
N GLY A 310 -19.46 -2.27 8.44
CA GLY A 310 -18.80 -1.79 9.66
C GLY A 310 -17.49 -1.05 9.39
N PHE A 311 -16.84 -1.21 8.22
CA PHE A 311 -15.63 -0.46 7.84
C PHE A 311 -15.92 0.88 7.15
N LEU A 312 -17.17 1.22 6.82
CA LEU A 312 -17.51 2.51 6.18
C LEU A 312 -16.97 3.72 6.93
N PRO A 313 -17.01 3.80 8.29
CA PRO A 313 -16.43 4.92 9.01
C PRO A 313 -14.94 5.13 8.73
N LEU A 314 -14.16 4.06 8.50
CA LEU A 314 -12.75 4.17 8.10
C LEU A 314 -12.61 4.92 6.77
N THR A 315 -13.42 4.54 5.77
CA THR A 315 -13.42 5.19 4.44
C THR A 315 -13.86 6.64 4.52
N ILE A 316 -14.90 6.94 5.31
CA ILE A 316 -15.38 8.30 5.56
C ILE A 316 -14.28 9.13 6.23
N GLY A 317 -13.67 8.61 7.29
CA GLY A 317 -12.55 9.25 8.00
C GLY A 317 -11.39 9.55 7.05
N LEU A 318 -11.00 8.60 6.19
CA LEU A 318 -9.95 8.77 5.20
C LEU A 318 -10.28 9.92 4.24
N MET A 319 -11.49 9.97 3.69
CA MET A 319 -11.92 11.03 2.78
C MET A 319 -11.92 12.41 3.46
N VAL A 320 -12.39 12.48 4.71
CA VAL A 320 -12.37 13.72 5.52
C VAL A 320 -10.92 14.14 5.77
N GLY A 321 -10.03 13.23 6.13
CA GLY A 321 -8.61 13.48 6.36
C GLY A 321 -7.90 14.03 5.12
N VAL A 322 -8.12 13.38 3.95
CA VAL A 322 -7.60 13.84 2.65
C VAL A 322 -8.06 15.26 2.35
N ARG A 323 -9.37 15.54 2.52
CA ARG A 323 -9.93 16.86 2.21
C ARG A 323 -9.45 17.94 3.17
N ALA A 324 -9.35 17.63 4.46
CA ALA A 324 -8.88 18.57 5.48
C ALA A 324 -7.43 18.98 5.24
N VAL A 325 -6.54 18.00 5.04
CA VAL A 325 -5.12 18.27 4.86
C VAL A 325 -4.81 18.93 3.52
N SER A 326 -5.52 18.61 2.44
CA SER A 326 -5.30 19.22 1.13
C SER A 326 -5.47 20.75 1.15
N ARG A 327 -6.32 21.27 2.05
CA ARG A 327 -6.51 22.70 2.25
C ARG A 327 -5.38 23.37 3.07
N LEU A 328 -4.68 22.57 3.88
CA LEU A 328 -3.65 23.03 4.81
C LEU A 328 -2.22 22.91 4.22
N LEU A 329 -2.02 22.02 3.25
CA LEU A 329 -0.71 21.69 2.66
C LEU A 329 0.07 22.93 2.16
N ALA A 330 -0.63 23.93 1.62
CA ALA A 330 0.00 25.15 1.12
C ALA A 330 0.32 26.17 2.24
N LYS A 331 -0.22 25.99 3.44
CA LYS A 331 -0.17 26.99 4.53
C LYS A 331 0.65 26.55 5.73
N VAL A 332 0.84 25.24 5.91
CA VAL A 332 1.35 24.64 7.15
C VAL A 332 2.57 23.78 6.85
N SER A 333 3.53 23.73 7.79
CA SER A 333 4.74 22.93 7.64
C SER A 333 4.44 21.43 7.61
N VAL A 334 5.29 20.66 6.92
CA VAL A 334 5.16 19.20 6.81
C VAL A 334 5.09 18.52 8.17
N ARG A 335 5.92 18.98 9.13
CA ARG A 335 5.97 18.48 10.50
C ARG A 335 4.64 18.64 11.21
N THR A 336 4.06 19.86 11.11
CA THR A 336 2.79 20.20 11.74
C THR A 336 1.60 19.47 11.11
N LEU A 337 1.79 18.87 9.93
CA LEU A 337 0.76 18.05 9.28
C LEU A 337 0.95 16.55 9.56
N ILE A 338 2.16 16.00 9.45
CA ILE A 338 2.38 14.55 9.62
C ILE A 338 2.15 14.11 11.07
N CYS A 339 2.70 14.84 12.05
CA CYS A 339 2.65 14.39 13.44
C CYS A 339 1.23 14.28 14.00
N PRO A 340 0.31 15.26 13.83
CA PRO A 340 -1.09 15.08 14.26
C PRO A 340 -1.77 13.92 13.57
N GLY A 341 -1.48 13.66 12.29
CA GLY A 341 -2.03 12.51 11.56
C GLY A 341 -1.63 11.18 12.19
N LEU A 342 -0.34 10.99 12.52
CA LEU A 342 0.17 9.80 13.21
C LEU A 342 -0.45 9.66 14.61
N LEU A 343 -0.54 10.75 15.37
CA LEU A 343 -1.16 10.76 16.70
C LEU A 343 -2.66 10.45 16.65
N THR A 344 -3.36 10.88 15.60
CA THR A 344 -4.77 10.54 15.40
C THR A 344 -4.95 9.03 15.17
N ILE A 345 -4.07 8.40 14.39
CA ILE A 345 -4.07 6.94 14.22
C ILE A 345 -3.75 6.26 15.56
N ALA A 346 -2.72 6.74 16.28
CA ALA A 346 -2.33 6.22 17.57
C ALA A 346 -3.49 6.27 18.58
N ALA A 347 -4.22 7.39 18.63
CA ALA A 347 -5.41 7.53 19.48
C ALA A 347 -6.49 6.50 19.11
N GLY A 348 -6.77 6.31 17.80
CA GLY A 348 -7.68 5.27 17.33
C GLY A 348 -7.26 3.86 17.79
N LEU A 349 -5.98 3.52 17.63
CA LEU A 349 -5.45 2.22 18.05
C LEU A 349 -5.40 2.04 19.55
N ALA A 350 -5.15 3.10 20.31
CA ALA A 350 -5.21 3.05 21.78
C ALA A 350 -6.63 2.68 22.30
N LEU A 351 -7.68 3.10 21.59
CA LEU A 351 -9.06 2.70 21.91
C LEU A 351 -9.29 1.20 21.72
N LEU A 352 -8.48 0.49 20.91
CA LEU A 352 -8.55 -0.98 20.86
C LEU A 352 -8.30 -1.62 22.21
N GLY A 353 -7.44 -1.02 23.04
CA GLY A 353 -7.18 -1.49 24.41
C GLY A 353 -8.39 -1.52 25.33
N LEU A 354 -9.48 -0.85 24.95
CA LEU A 354 -10.74 -0.79 25.69
C LEU A 354 -11.80 -1.77 25.16
N LEU A 355 -11.51 -2.51 24.08
CA LEU A 355 -12.46 -3.45 23.49
C LEU A 355 -12.67 -4.66 24.40
N ARG A 356 -13.94 -5.08 24.48
CA ARG A 356 -14.41 -6.28 25.17
C ARG A 356 -15.23 -7.13 24.19
N PRO A 357 -15.46 -8.42 24.46
CA PRO A 357 -16.27 -9.27 23.59
C PRO A 357 -17.68 -8.71 23.32
N ASP A 358 -18.24 -7.97 24.27
CA ASP A 358 -19.59 -7.38 24.22
C ASP A 358 -19.61 -5.89 23.86
N SER A 359 -18.48 -5.29 23.46
CA SER A 359 -18.36 -3.86 23.17
C SER A 359 -19.41 -3.36 22.17
N ASN A 360 -19.97 -2.18 22.46
CA ASN A 360 -20.92 -1.53 21.56
C ASN A 360 -20.19 -0.99 20.31
N TYR A 361 -20.68 -1.39 19.13
CA TYR A 361 -20.08 -0.98 17.87
C TYR A 361 -19.96 0.56 17.73
N TRP A 362 -21.04 1.28 18.02
CA TRP A 362 -21.11 2.73 17.80
C TRP A 362 -20.22 3.54 18.76
N LEU A 363 -20.05 3.07 19.99
CA LEU A 363 -19.31 3.81 21.01
C LEU A 363 -17.83 3.41 21.08
N GLN A 364 -17.47 2.19 20.69
CA GLN A 364 -16.12 1.66 20.90
C GLN A 364 -15.42 1.28 19.58
N VAL A 365 -16.11 0.64 18.64
CA VAL A 365 -15.50 0.18 17.37
C VAL A 365 -15.48 1.27 16.31
N MET A 366 -16.61 1.95 16.09
CA MET A 366 -16.72 3.01 15.08
C MET A 366 -15.70 4.15 15.28
N PRO A 367 -15.45 4.67 16.50
CA PRO A 367 -14.44 5.70 16.72
C PRO A 367 -13.04 5.28 16.33
N VAL A 368 -12.67 4.00 16.52
CA VAL A 368 -11.38 3.46 16.06
C VAL A 368 -11.26 3.61 14.56
N PHE A 369 -12.26 3.15 13.80
CA PHE A 369 -12.27 3.25 12.35
C PHE A 369 -12.20 4.70 11.85
N LEU A 370 -12.98 5.61 12.45
CA LEU A 370 -12.98 7.02 12.10
C LEU A 370 -11.61 7.67 12.30
N LEU A 371 -10.99 7.46 13.47
CA LEU A 371 -9.70 8.06 13.80
C LEU A 371 -8.57 7.47 12.94
N VAL A 372 -8.53 6.16 12.77
CA VAL A 372 -7.54 5.51 11.91
C VAL A 372 -7.70 5.98 10.45
N GLY A 373 -8.92 6.04 9.94
CA GLY A 373 -9.19 6.56 8.61
C GLY A 373 -8.76 8.02 8.43
N LEU A 374 -9.17 8.89 9.36
CA LEU A 374 -8.84 10.32 9.36
C LEU A 374 -7.33 10.55 9.33
N GLY A 375 -6.61 9.92 10.25
CA GLY A 375 -5.15 10.03 10.33
C GLY A 375 -4.46 9.46 9.10
N THR A 376 -4.97 8.34 8.55
CA THR A 376 -4.46 7.73 7.31
C THR A 376 -4.54 8.70 6.13
N GLY A 377 -5.70 9.28 5.87
CA GLY A 377 -5.88 10.26 4.80
C GLY A 377 -4.96 11.46 4.97
N TRP A 378 -4.80 11.91 6.21
CA TRP A 378 -3.95 13.04 6.57
C TRP A 378 -2.46 12.76 6.29
N VAL A 379 -1.93 11.63 6.78
CA VAL A 379 -0.51 11.26 6.60
C VAL A 379 -0.20 10.94 5.14
N LEU A 380 -1.05 10.17 4.43
CA LEU A 380 -0.79 9.77 3.05
C LEU A 380 -0.65 10.95 2.10
N VAL A 381 -1.56 11.94 2.17
CA VAL A 381 -1.52 13.11 1.30
C VAL A 381 -0.28 13.95 1.59
N THR A 382 0.02 14.18 2.86
CA THR A 382 1.19 14.98 3.26
C THR A 382 2.50 14.30 2.84
N ALA A 383 2.63 13.00 3.11
CA ALA A 383 3.83 12.25 2.81
C ALA A 383 4.08 12.12 1.30
N ASN A 384 3.04 11.79 0.49
CA ASN A 384 3.16 11.72 -0.96
C ASN A 384 3.56 13.07 -1.56
N SER A 385 2.91 14.14 -1.12
CA SER A 385 3.23 15.50 -1.57
C SER A 385 4.67 15.86 -1.23
N THR A 386 5.10 15.64 0.01
CA THR A 386 6.45 15.97 0.48
C THR A 386 7.54 15.16 -0.21
N ALA A 387 7.30 13.86 -0.42
CA ALA A 387 8.26 12.97 -1.07
C ALA A 387 8.51 13.38 -2.54
N THR A 388 7.46 13.78 -3.26
CA THR A 388 7.52 14.04 -4.71
C THR A 388 7.82 15.50 -5.07
N LEU A 389 7.47 16.46 -4.21
CA LEU A 389 7.73 17.88 -4.42
C LEU A 389 9.23 18.17 -4.44
N GLY A 390 9.69 18.86 -5.50
CA GLY A 390 11.09 19.26 -5.67
C GLY A 390 12.04 18.07 -5.94
N ALA A 391 11.53 16.87 -6.24
CA ALA A 391 12.35 15.70 -6.57
C ALA A 391 12.89 15.72 -8.01
N GLY A 392 12.41 16.61 -8.88
CA GLY A 392 12.85 16.70 -10.27
C GLY A 392 12.79 15.34 -10.98
N SER A 393 13.92 14.88 -11.52
CA SER A 393 14.08 13.57 -12.18
C SER A 393 13.84 12.38 -11.23
N ASP A 394 13.99 12.56 -9.92
CA ASP A 394 13.84 11.50 -8.92
C ASP A 394 12.39 11.35 -8.40
N SER A 395 11.43 12.12 -8.93
CA SER A 395 10.03 12.12 -8.44
C SER A 395 9.36 10.74 -8.54
N ALA A 396 9.66 9.98 -9.59
CA ALA A 396 9.15 8.62 -9.76
C ALA A 396 9.72 7.66 -8.70
N VAL A 397 11.03 7.75 -8.44
CA VAL A 397 11.70 6.94 -7.40
C VAL A 397 11.19 7.33 -6.01
N ALA A 398 11.03 8.62 -5.74
CA ALA A 398 10.48 9.11 -4.47
C ALA A 398 9.04 8.62 -4.23
N GLY A 399 8.19 8.61 -5.26
CA GLY A 399 6.85 8.05 -5.19
C GLY A 399 6.85 6.51 -4.98
N ALA A 400 7.73 5.80 -5.67
CA ALA A 400 7.91 4.36 -5.48
C ALA A 400 8.36 4.04 -4.05
N MET A 401 9.24 4.86 -3.47
CA MET A 401 9.68 4.72 -2.08
C MET A 401 8.55 4.89 -1.06
N VAL A 402 7.61 5.79 -1.31
CA VAL A 402 6.39 5.92 -0.46
C VAL A 402 5.62 4.60 -0.48
N MET A 403 5.37 4.04 -1.68
CA MET A 403 4.65 2.78 -1.82
C MET A 403 5.42 1.60 -1.21
N THR A 404 6.73 1.53 -1.42
CA THR A 404 7.58 0.50 -0.80
C THR A 404 7.52 0.59 0.72
N SER A 405 7.66 1.80 1.29
CA SER A 405 7.55 2.01 2.74
C SER A 405 6.21 1.56 3.29
N GLN A 406 5.13 1.83 2.56
CA GLN A 406 3.79 1.38 2.94
C GLN A 406 3.68 -0.14 2.96
N GLN A 407 4.17 -0.82 1.93
CA GLN A 407 4.05 -2.28 1.83
C GLN A 407 4.98 -3.02 2.80
N VAL A 408 6.19 -2.49 3.01
CA VAL A 408 7.11 -3.03 4.01
C VAL A 408 6.53 -2.84 5.42
N GLY A 409 5.96 -1.65 5.70
CA GLY A 409 5.28 -1.39 6.96
C GLY A 409 4.07 -2.32 7.18
N ALA A 410 3.29 -2.59 6.12
CA ALA A 410 2.19 -3.54 6.17
C ALA A 410 2.67 -4.95 6.50
N ALA A 411 3.68 -5.47 5.77
CA ALA A 411 4.19 -6.81 5.96
C ALA A 411 4.80 -7.01 7.35
N LEU A 412 5.69 -6.10 7.78
CA LEU A 412 6.32 -6.16 9.10
C LEU A 412 5.31 -5.92 10.23
N GLY A 413 4.38 -4.99 10.03
CA GLY A 413 3.32 -4.69 11.00
C GLY A 413 2.41 -5.89 11.21
N THR A 414 1.97 -6.55 10.14
CA THR A 414 1.17 -7.75 10.23
C THR A 414 1.91 -8.85 10.99
N ALA A 415 3.15 -9.17 10.60
CA ALA A 415 3.93 -10.21 11.24
C ALA A 415 4.20 -9.91 12.74
N LEU A 416 4.70 -8.71 13.05
CA LEU A 416 5.03 -8.33 14.42
C LEU A 416 3.80 -8.30 15.32
N LEU A 417 2.73 -7.65 14.87
CA LEU A 417 1.53 -7.47 15.69
C LEU A 417 0.74 -8.77 15.85
N SER A 418 0.73 -9.66 14.85
CA SER A 418 0.15 -11.00 15.00
C SER A 418 0.93 -11.83 15.99
N THR A 419 2.28 -11.76 15.96
CA THR A 419 3.14 -12.46 16.94
C THR A 419 2.82 -11.97 18.36
N VAL A 420 2.73 -10.65 18.57
CA VAL A 420 2.38 -10.09 19.89
C VAL A 420 0.97 -10.55 20.30
N ALA A 421 -0.01 -10.43 19.40
CA ALA A 421 -1.38 -10.82 19.69
C ALA A 421 -1.49 -12.32 20.01
N GLY A 422 -0.85 -13.19 19.22
CA GLY A 422 -0.84 -14.63 19.41
C GLY A 422 -0.16 -15.06 20.71
N THR A 423 0.99 -14.47 21.04
CA THR A 423 1.71 -14.75 22.29
C THR A 423 0.88 -14.39 23.51
N VAL A 424 0.20 -13.25 23.48
CA VAL A 424 -0.68 -12.82 24.58
C VAL A 424 -1.94 -13.67 24.64
N ALA A 425 -2.57 -13.96 23.49
CA ALA A 425 -3.78 -14.77 23.41
C ALA A 425 -3.57 -16.21 23.92
N ALA A 426 -2.36 -16.75 23.78
CA ALA A 426 -2.02 -18.07 24.31
C ALA A 426 -2.11 -18.17 25.85
N HIS A 427 -2.03 -17.02 26.56
CA HIS A 427 -2.09 -16.95 28.01
C HIS A 427 -3.38 -16.26 28.53
N SER A 428 -4.27 -15.83 27.61
CA SER A 428 -5.50 -15.12 27.92
C SER A 428 -6.60 -15.44 26.90
N ASP A 429 -7.18 -14.42 26.28
CA ASP A 429 -8.13 -14.56 25.17
C ASP A 429 -7.70 -13.72 23.95
N ALA A 430 -8.32 -14.01 22.81
CA ALA A 430 -7.98 -13.35 21.54
C ALA A 430 -8.22 -11.82 21.59
N VAL A 431 -9.27 -11.36 22.29
CA VAL A 431 -9.57 -9.93 22.40
C VAL A 431 -8.47 -9.21 23.18
N HIS A 432 -8.00 -9.82 24.27
CA HIS A 432 -6.89 -9.27 25.04
C HIS A 432 -5.59 -9.22 24.21
N GLY A 433 -5.32 -10.26 23.41
CA GLY A 433 -4.20 -10.25 22.46
C GLY A 433 -4.27 -9.08 21.45
N PHE A 434 -5.45 -8.83 20.89
CA PHE A 434 -5.66 -7.70 19.96
C PHE A 434 -5.52 -6.35 20.69
N ASN A 435 -5.99 -6.24 21.93
CA ASN A 435 -5.87 -5.03 22.73
C ASN A 435 -4.40 -4.67 22.97
N VAL A 436 -3.59 -5.63 23.42
CA VAL A 436 -2.16 -5.42 23.70
C VAL A 436 -1.40 -5.06 22.43
N ALA A 437 -1.64 -5.78 21.32
CA ALA A 437 -1.01 -5.48 20.05
C ALA A 437 -1.43 -4.11 19.51
N GLY A 438 -2.71 -3.73 19.63
CA GLY A 438 -3.23 -2.42 19.24
C GLY A 438 -2.61 -1.26 20.04
N VAL A 439 -2.52 -1.40 21.35
CA VAL A 439 -1.85 -0.42 22.22
C VAL A 439 -0.35 -0.34 21.92
N GLY A 440 0.31 -1.48 21.66
CA GLY A 440 1.70 -1.52 21.21
C GLY A 440 1.93 -0.77 19.91
N ALA A 441 1.04 -0.97 18.92
CA ALA A 441 1.07 -0.22 17.66
C ALA A 441 0.83 1.29 17.89
N ALA A 442 -0.08 1.68 18.79
CA ALA A 442 -0.27 3.08 19.17
C ALA A 442 1.00 3.70 19.76
N GLY A 443 1.67 3.00 20.68
CA GLY A 443 2.95 3.42 21.24
C GLY A 443 4.02 3.61 20.16
N PHE A 444 4.12 2.66 19.22
CA PHE A 444 5.03 2.76 18.08
C PHE A 444 4.76 4.01 17.22
N LEU A 445 3.49 4.31 16.91
CA LEU A 445 3.14 5.51 16.15
C LEU A 445 3.45 6.80 16.90
N CYS A 446 3.31 6.83 18.23
CA CYS A 446 3.73 7.98 19.05
C CYS A 446 5.24 8.20 18.95
N VAL A 447 6.05 7.14 19.06
CA VAL A 447 7.52 7.22 18.88
C VAL A 447 7.87 7.68 17.47
N ALA A 448 7.19 7.17 16.44
CA ALA A 448 7.37 7.60 15.07
C ALA A 448 7.01 9.08 14.87
N ALA A 449 5.94 9.58 15.50
CA ALA A 449 5.58 10.98 15.45
C ALA A 449 6.66 11.88 16.08
N VAL A 450 7.23 11.46 17.22
CA VAL A 450 8.36 12.17 17.87
C VAL A 450 9.59 12.13 16.96
N ALA A 451 9.92 11.00 16.36
CA ALA A 451 11.06 10.88 15.44
C ALA A 451 10.90 11.80 14.21
N VAL A 452 9.70 11.80 13.59
CA VAL A 452 9.38 12.71 12.47
C VAL A 452 9.50 14.17 12.91
N TYR A 453 9.00 14.50 14.08
CA TYR A 453 9.09 15.84 14.65
C TYR A 453 10.54 16.29 14.84
N ALA A 454 11.40 15.43 15.34
CA ALA A 454 12.82 15.72 15.58
C ALA A 454 13.64 15.84 14.28
N VAL A 455 13.35 14.99 13.28
CA VAL A 455 14.10 14.95 12.01
C VAL A 455 13.75 16.12 11.10
N VAL A 456 12.49 16.56 11.09
CA VAL A 456 12.04 17.69 10.25
C VAL A 456 12.30 19.01 10.96
N SER A 457 13.50 19.57 10.76
CA SER A 457 13.85 20.90 11.26
C SER A 457 12.96 22.00 10.64
N GLU A 458 12.51 22.95 11.46
CA GLU A 458 11.83 24.16 10.97
C GLU A 458 12.83 25.09 10.28
N ARG A 459 12.92 24.98 8.94
CA ARG A 459 13.15 26.19 8.15
C ARG A 459 11.78 26.63 7.64
N SER A 460 11.40 27.87 8.01
CA SER A 460 10.21 28.57 7.55
C SER A 460 9.92 28.26 6.07
N PRO A 461 8.65 28.11 5.66
CA PRO A 461 8.31 27.93 4.26
C PRO A 461 8.96 29.07 3.48
N ASP A 462 9.82 28.74 2.53
CA ASP A 462 10.36 29.73 1.60
C ASP A 462 9.22 30.16 0.67
N HIS A 463 8.49 31.18 1.09
CA HIS A 463 7.37 31.78 0.34
C HIS A 463 7.81 32.35 -1.01
N SER A 464 9.14 32.44 -1.28
CA SER A 464 9.65 32.95 -2.56
C SER A 464 9.42 32.00 -3.73
N ARG A 465 9.29 30.68 -3.48
CA ARG A 465 9.07 29.67 -4.52
C ARG A 465 7.62 29.54 -5.04
N TRP A 466 6.66 30.19 -4.38
CA TRP A 466 5.25 30.18 -4.77
C TRP A 466 4.80 31.43 -5.53
N LYS A 467 5.70 32.37 -5.81
CA LYS A 467 5.40 33.47 -6.71
C LYS A 467 5.31 32.90 -8.13
N LEU A 468 4.08 32.77 -8.63
CA LEU A 468 3.81 32.67 -10.06
C LEU A 468 4.60 33.78 -10.77
N PRO A 469 5.26 33.50 -11.92
CA PRO A 469 5.91 34.54 -12.69
C PRO A 469 4.86 35.62 -12.99
N SER A 470 5.08 36.81 -12.50
CA SER A 470 4.26 37.96 -12.82
C SER A 470 4.21 38.09 -14.35
N ARG A 471 3.02 38.08 -14.91
CA ARG A 471 2.79 38.48 -16.30
C ARG A 471 3.45 39.83 -16.50
N SER A 472 4.63 39.86 -17.10
CA SER A 472 5.19 41.07 -17.64
C SER A 472 4.30 41.49 -18.80
N THR A 473 3.41 42.44 -18.54
CA THR A 473 2.86 43.33 -19.53
C THR A 473 3.98 43.88 -20.41
N ARG A 474 4.08 43.41 -21.64
CA ARG A 474 4.70 44.21 -22.71
C ARG A 474 3.58 44.67 -23.60
N LEU A 475 3.50 46.00 -23.63
CA LEU A 475 2.83 46.80 -24.64
C LEU A 475 3.38 46.50 -26.03
#